data_eda95269728e50cbd413891c74257014
#
_entry.id   eda95269728e50cbd413891c74257014
#
_cell.length_a   1.000
_cell.length_b   1.000
_cell.length_c   1.000
_cell.angle_alpha   90.00
_cell.angle_beta   90.00
_cell.angle_gamma   90.00
#
_symmetry.space_group_name_H-M   'P 1'
#
loop_
_entity.id
_entity.type
_entity.pdbx_description
1 polymer ?
#
loop_
_entity_poly.entity_id
_entity_poly.type
_entity_poly.pdbx_seq_one_letter_code
_entity_poly.pdbx_strand_id
1 'polypeptide(L)'
;MCAGLLHRYEHLAVDYFENVIKTLLEGEGYWVRQSFKVNLTKEEKREVGKHSIPRPEIDLLAYKPNENRLLAFEAKSFLDSPGVRLSCLNEIHEIPEGKYKLFTCENYRKIVFKRLKQDLIDCGMGNSSTEIVLGLAAGKVYQSKNSEIKELFSRNGWLFWSPEDIRSKVIDLAKRGYENEPAIITAKILMRQP
;
A
#
# COMPACT_ATOMS: atom_id res chain seq x y z
N MET A 1 -15.17 10.34 -25.85
CA MET A 1 -15.29 11.63 -25.13
C MET A 1 -14.77 11.41 -23.73
N CYS A 2 -13.47 11.71 -23.50
CA CYS A 2 -12.82 11.59 -22.18
C CYS A 2 -13.02 12.90 -21.41
N ALA A 3 -14.23 13.15 -20.95
CA ALA A 3 -14.55 14.30 -20.13
C ALA A 3 -14.82 13.79 -18.70
N GLY A 4 -13.95 14.12 -17.75
CA GLY A 4 -14.28 13.98 -16.34
C GLY A 4 -13.17 13.55 -15.39
N LEU A 5 -11.90 13.80 -15.66
CA LEU A 5 -10.81 13.54 -14.70
C LEU A 5 -10.13 14.83 -14.19
N LEU A 6 -10.91 15.90 -14.07
CA LEU A 6 -10.53 17.03 -13.22
C LEU A 6 -11.08 16.79 -11.83
N HIS A 7 -10.43 15.88 -11.09
CA HIS A 7 -10.68 15.76 -9.66
C HIS A 7 -10.15 17.02 -8.97
N ARG A 8 -11.06 17.71 -8.27
CA ARG A 8 -10.71 18.74 -7.29
C ARG A 8 -9.56 18.21 -6.46
N TYR A 9 -8.48 18.95 -6.38
CA TYR A 9 -7.48 18.82 -5.33
C TYR A 9 -8.17 19.18 -4.00
N GLU A 10 -8.89 18.22 -3.41
CA GLU A 10 -9.10 18.27 -1.97
C GLU A 10 -7.70 18.26 -1.38
N HIS A 11 -7.42 19.18 -0.47
CA HIS A 11 -6.21 19.17 0.35
C HIS A 11 -6.22 17.84 1.12
N LEU A 12 -5.68 16.81 0.51
CA LEU A 12 -5.39 15.55 1.19
C LEU A 12 -4.34 15.89 2.22
N ALA A 13 -4.67 15.71 3.49
CA ALA A 13 -3.67 15.74 4.54
C ALA A 13 -2.58 14.74 4.11
N VAL A 14 -1.38 15.25 3.82
CA VAL A 14 -0.27 14.42 3.37
C VAL A 14 0.07 13.49 4.53
N ASP A 15 -0.15 12.19 4.38
CA ASP A 15 0.40 11.21 5.31
C ASP A 15 1.90 11.10 5.05
N TYR A 16 2.68 11.67 5.95
CA TYR A 16 4.13 11.70 5.82
C TYR A 16 4.76 10.31 5.84
N PHE A 17 4.17 9.35 6.52
CA PHE A 17 4.65 7.98 6.50
C PHE A 17 4.43 7.32 5.14
N GLU A 18 3.24 7.50 4.55
CA GLU A 18 2.98 7.06 3.18
C GLU A 18 3.94 7.71 2.18
N ASN A 19 4.28 9.00 2.37
CA ASN A 19 5.24 9.68 1.50
C ASN A 19 6.66 9.08 1.61
N VAL A 20 7.10 8.71 2.81
CA VAL A 20 8.37 7.98 2.98
C VAL A 20 8.32 6.65 2.23
N ILE A 21 7.27 5.85 2.42
CA ILE A 21 7.14 4.56 1.75
C ILE A 21 7.07 4.73 0.22
N LYS A 22 6.36 5.76 -0.27
CA LYS A 22 6.36 6.13 -1.70
C LYS A 22 7.78 6.37 -2.20
N THR A 23 8.55 7.22 -1.53
CA THR A 23 9.94 7.54 -1.91
C THR A 23 10.83 6.29 -1.97
N LEU A 24 10.63 5.35 -1.03
CA LEU A 24 11.33 4.07 -1.04
C LEU A 24 10.95 3.21 -2.26
N LEU A 25 9.65 3.10 -2.57
CA LEU A 25 9.15 2.36 -3.73
C LEU A 25 9.63 2.97 -5.05
N GLU A 26 9.57 4.30 -5.18
CA GLU A 26 10.08 5.01 -6.36
C GLU A 26 11.59 4.75 -6.54
N GLY A 27 12.33 4.70 -5.43
CA GLY A 27 13.75 4.31 -5.43
C GLY A 27 14.02 2.88 -5.91
N GLU A 28 13.04 1.98 -5.83
CA GLU A 28 13.09 0.62 -6.35
C GLU A 28 12.56 0.50 -7.80
N GLY A 29 12.24 1.63 -8.43
CA GLY A 29 11.77 1.69 -9.82
C GLY A 29 10.27 1.51 -10.01
N TYR A 30 9.48 1.71 -8.97
CA TYR A 30 8.01 1.74 -9.09
C TYR A 30 7.51 3.14 -9.46
N TRP A 31 6.45 3.19 -10.25
CA TRP A 31 5.60 4.36 -10.40
C TRP A 31 4.51 4.30 -9.33
N VAL A 32 4.45 5.30 -8.47
CA VAL A 32 3.61 5.25 -7.27
C VAL A 32 2.50 6.30 -7.32
N ARG A 33 1.28 5.87 -6.97
CA ARG A 33 0.13 6.73 -6.74
C ARG A 33 -0.41 6.51 -5.34
N GLN A 34 -0.54 7.60 -4.57
CA GLN A 34 -1.09 7.58 -3.20
C GLN A 34 -2.61 7.68 -3.22
N SER A 35 -3.25 7.18 -2.15
CA SER A 35 -4.69 7.30 -1.87
C SER A 35 -5.57 6.91 -3.05
N PHE A 36 -5.26 5.76 -3.68
CA PHE A 36 -6.00 5.30 -4.85
C PHE A 36 -7.37 4.74 -4.46
N LYS A 37 -8.44 5.36 -4.96
CA LYS A 37 -9.82 4.95 -4.68
C LYS A 37 -10.36 4.05 -5.78
N VAL A 38 -10.70 2.82 -5.43
CA VAL A 38 -11.32 1.85 -6.35
C VAL A 38 -12.82 2.08 -6.43
N ASN A 39 -13.36 2.23 -7.63
CA ASN A 39 -14.78 2.54 -7.87
C ASN A 39 -15.60 1.26 -8.07
N LEU A 40 -16.00 0.61 -6.98
CA LEU A 40 -16.89 -0.55 -7.05
C LEU A 40 -18.27 -0.17 -7.58
N THR A 41 -18.81 -1.00 -8.48
CA THR A 41 -20.20 -0.89 -8.97
C THR A 41 -21.21 -1.22 -7.86
N LYS A 42 -22.48 -0.99 -8.12
CA LYS A 42 -23.55 -1.37 -7.19
C LYS A 42 -23.63 -2.89 -6.99
N GLU A 43 -23.42 -3.63 -8.07
CA GLU A 43 -23.40 -5.11 -8.10
C GLU A 43 -22.23 -5.62 -7.27
N GLU A 44 -21.02 -5.12 -7.48
CA GLU A 44 -19.82 -5.49 -6.71
C GLU A 44 -19.96 -5.19 -5.21
N LYS A 45 -20.60 -4.07 -4.85
CA LYS A 45 -20.91 -3.78 -3.44
C LYS A 45 -21.89 -4.80 -2.83
N ARG A 46 -22.85 -5.30 -3.61
CA ARG A 46 -23.75 -6.37 -3.16
C ARG A 46 -23.00 -7.67 -2.97
N GLU A 47 -22.10 -8.01 -3.90
CA GLU A 47 -21.25 -9.22 -3.81
C GLU A 47 -20.31 -9.17 -2.61
N VAL A 48 -19.85 -7.99 -2.20
CA VAL A 48 -19.08 -7.77 -0.96
C VAL A 48 -19.92 -8.00 0.31
N GLY A 49 -21.26 -8.02 0.19
CA GLY A 49 -22.16 -8.14 1.33
C GLY A 49 -22.44 -6.83 2.07
N LYS A 50 -22.00 -5.68 1.52
CA LYS A 50 -22.26 -4.35 2.10
C LYS A 50 -22.74 -3.38 1.03
N HIS A 51 -24.03 -3.09 0.99
CA HIS A 51 -24.61 -2.14 0.01
C HIS A 51 -24.09 -0.71 0.17
N SER A 52 -23.78 -0.32 1.41
CA SER A 52 -23.23 1.00 1.76
C SER A 52 -21.81 0.84 2.29
N ILE A 53 -20.85 0.68 1.39
CA ILE A 53 -19.42 0.66 1.73
C ILE A 53 -18.75 1.91 1.13
N PRO A 54 -17.90 2.62 1.89
CA PRO A 54 -17.04 3.65 1.32
C PRO A 54 -16.20 3.07 0.17
N ARG A 55 -15.81 3.91 -0.77
CA ARG A 55 -14.88 3.49 -1.82
C ARG A 55 -13.64 2.88 -1.18
N PRO A 56 -13.25 1.65 -1.57
CA PRO A 56 -11.99 1.09 -1.12
C PRO A 56 -10.85 2.03 -1.48
N GLU A 57 -10.01 2.32 -0.53
CA GLU A 57 -8.80 3.12 -0.73
C GLU A 57 -7.59 2.23 -0.50
N ILE A 58 -6.61 2.32 -1.40
CA ILE A 58 -5.31 1.70 -1.31
C ILE A 58 -4.32 2.82 -1.02
N ASP A 59 -3.63 2.73 0.10
CA ASP A 59 -2.72 3.79 0.58
C ASP A 59 -1.67 4.11 -0.51
N LEU A 60 -1.05 3.07 -1.10
CA LEU A 60 -0.06 3.21 -2.17
C LEU A 60 -0.29 2.18 -3.26
N LEU A 61 -0.55 2.65 -4.47
CA LEU A 61 -0.62 1.82 -5.66
C LEU A 61 0.68 2.00 -6.45
N ALA A 62 1.51 0.95 -6.53
CA ALA A 62 2.85 1.02 -7.10
C ALA A 62 3.01 0.04 -8.26
N TYR A 63 3.27 0.54 -9.47
CA TYR A 63 3.43 -0.26 -10.68
C TYR A 63 4.88 -0.32 -11.12
N LYS A 64 5.35 -1.53 -11.40
CA LYS A 64 6.71 -1.80 -11.92
C LYS A 64 6.61 -2.32 -13.35
N PRO A 65 6.82 -1.46 -14.35
CA PRO A 65 6.54 -1.80 -15.76
C PRO A 65 7.33 -2.99 -16.29
N ASN A 66 8.61 -3.09 -15.96
CA ASN A 66 9.50 -4.17 -16.42
C ASN A 66 9.13 -5.55 -15.85
N GLU A 67 8.43 -5.60 -14.73
CA GLU A 67 7.94 -6.83 -14.10
C GLU A 67 6.45 -7.07 -14.39
N ASN A 68 5.77 -6.10 -15.01
CA ASN A 68 4.31 -6.06 -15.17
C ASN A 68 3.58 -6.37 -13.84
N ARG A 69 4.10 -5.84 -12.74
CA ARG A 69 3.64 -6.07 -11.38
C ARG A 69 3.08 -4.80 -10.75
N LEU A 70 1.95 -4.95 -10.09
CA LEU A 70 1.29 -3.90 -9.31
C LEU A 70 1.29 -4.28 -7.84
N LEU A 71 1.78 -3.41 -6.98
CA LEU A 71 1.63 -3.55 -5.53
C LEU A 71 0.42 -2.73 -5.08
N ALA A 72 -0.52 -3.37 -4.40
CA ALA A 72 -1.54 -2.73 -3.58
C ALA A 72 -1.01 -2.71 -2.15
N PHE A 73 -0.46 -1.57 -1.72
CA PHE A 73 0.37 -1.49 -0.53
C PHE A 73 -0.30 -0.63 0.53
N GLU A 74 -0.54 -1.21 1.69
CA GLU A 74 -1.04 -0.52 2.87
C GLU A 74 0.12 -0.01 3.71
N ALA A 75 0.01 1.20 4.25
CA ALA A 75 1.01 1.83 5.09
C ALA A 75 0.43 2.13 6.48
N LYS A 76 1.07 1.62 7.54
CA LYS A 76 0.65 1.81 8.92
C LYS A 76 1.82 2.30 9.76
N SER A 77 1.86 3.61 10.03
CA SER A 77 2.94 4.24 10.79
C SER A 77 3.02 3.71 12.22
N PHE A 78 1.95 3.84 12.99
CA PHE A 78 1.82 3.40 14.39
C PHE A 78 3.04 3.71 15.28
N LEU A 79 3.82 4.74 14.96
CA LEU A 79 5.09 5.04 15.66
C LEU A 79 4.87 5.30 17.16
N ASP A 80 3.80 6.02 17.50
CA ASP A 80 3.41 6.37 18.88
C ASP A 80 2.28 5.49 19.44
N SER A 81 1.93 4.40 18.76
CA SER A 81 0.87 3.48 19.16
C SER A 81 1.43 2.07 19.43
N PRO A 82 0.61 1.10 19.88
CA PRO A 82 1.09 -0.27 20.11
C PRO A 82 1.68 -0.96 18.87
N GLY A 83 1.30 -0.56 17.67
CA GLY A 83 1.79 -1.15 16.42
C GLY A 83 0.81 -2.13 15.76
N VAL A 84 1.24 -2.69 14.62
CA VAL A 84 0.51 -3.73 13.90
C VAL A 84 0.46 -5.01 14.73
N ARG A 85 -0.74 -5.57 14.94
CA ARG A 85 -0.94 -6.81 15.71
C ARG A 85 -1.14 -7.99 14.78
N LEU A 86 -0.36 -9.05 14.99
CA LEU A 86 -0.51 -10.31 14.26
C LEU A 86 -1.93 -10.89 14.40
N SER A 87 -2.53 -10.80 15.61
CA SER A 87 -3.90 -11.27 15.84
C SER A 87 -4.91 -10.63 14.89
N CYS A 88 -4.81 -9.31 14.66
CA CYS A 88 -5.71 -8.60 13.75
C CYS A 88 -5.47 -8.93 12.27
N LEU A 89 -4.29 -9.39 11.90
CA LEU A 89 -3.99 -9.84 10.53
C LEU A 89 -4.41 -11.28 10.27
N ASN A 90 -4.54 -12.10 11.33
CA ASN A 90 -4.99 -13.49 11.28
C ASN A 90 -6.52 -13.64 11.37
N GLU A 91 -7.25 -12.55 11.58
CA GLU A 91 -8.72 -12.57 11.55
C GLU A 91 -9.20 -12.97 10.15
N ILE A 92 -10.29 -13.73 10.10
CA ILE A 92 -10.96 -14.12 8.84
C ILE A 92 -12.40 -13.61 8.93
N HIS A 93 -12.76 -12.76 7.98
CA HIS A 93 -14.08 -12.16 7.91
C HIS A 93 -14.77 -12.52 6.60
N GLU A 94 -16.05 -12.88 6.67
CA GLU A 94 -16.90 -13.05 5.48
C GLU A 94 -17.27 -11.70 4.87
N ILE A 95 -17.42 -10.67 5.71
CA ILE A 95 -17.77 -9.31 5.34
C ILE A 95 -16.61 -8.39 5.76
N PRO A 96 -16.21 -7.39 4.92
CA PRO A 96 -15.05 -6.55 5.23
C PRO A 96 -15.27 -5.71 6.50
N GLU A 97 -14.47 -5.99 7.52
CA GLU A 97 -14.48 -5.32 8.81
C GLU A 97 -13.07 -4.92 9.25
N GLY A 98 -12.99 -4.03 10.24
CA GLY A 98 -11.73 -3.62 10.83
C GLY A 98 -10.82 -2.81 9.90
N LYS A 99 -9.56 -2.72 10.29
CA LYS A 99 -8.52 -1.91 9.62
C LYS A 99 -7.80 -2.66 8.50
N TYR A 100 -7.86 -4.00 8.48
CA TYR A 100 -7.06 -4.84 7.59
C TYR A 100 -7.92 -5.63 6.59
N LYS A 101 -8.99 -5.00 6.08
CA LYS A 101 -10.02 -5.64 5.23
C LYS A 101 -9.45 -6.39 4.02
N LEU A 102 -8.41 -5.86 3.38
CA LEU A 102 -7.77 -6.50 2.24
C LEU A 102 -7.01 -7.78 2.64
N PHE A 103 -6.56 -7.87 3.89
CA PHE A 103 -5.86 -9.05 4.42
C PHE A 103 -6.84 -10.07 5.00
N THR A 104 -7.89 -9.62 5.70
CA THR A 104 -8.77 -10.45 6.51
C THR A 104 -10.04 -10.92 5.81
N CYS A 105 -10.46 -10.27 4.70
CA CYS A 105 -11.64 -10.65 3.93
C CYS A 105 -11.27 -11.01 2.48
N GLU A 106 -11.21 -12.31 2.19
CA GLU A 106 -10.78 -12.81 0.88
C GLU A 106 -11.75 -12.39 -0.24
N ASN A 107 -13.07 -12.48 -0.01
CA ASN A 107 -14.08 -12.06 -0.97
C ASN A 107 -13.94 -10.59 -1.34
N TYR A 108 -13.79 -9.73 -0.33
CA TYR A 108 -13.56 -8.30 -0.54
C TYR A 108 -12.29 -8.03 -1.36
N ARG A 109 -11.18 -8.67 -1.01
CA ARG A 109 -9.91 -8.55 -1.75
C ARG A 109 -10.05 -8.96 -3.20
N LYS A 110 -10.69 -10.10 -3.47
CA LYS A 110 -10.93 -10.60 -4.85
C LYS A 110 -11.72 -9.59 -5.69
N ILE A 111 -12.81 -9.04 -5.14
CA ILE A 111 -13.66 -8.07 -5.84
C ILE A 111 -12.90 -6.76 -6.09
N VAL A 112 -12.22 -6.23 -5.06
CA VAL A 112 -11.44 -5.00 -5.19
C VAL A 112 -10.33 -5.16 -6.24
N PHE A 113 -9.59 -6.27 -6.21
CA PHE A 113 -8.49 -6.50 -7.16
C PHE A 113 -8.97 -6.76 -8.58
N LYS A 114 -10.11 -7.45 -8.75
CA LYS A 114 -10.74 -7.62 -10.06
C LYS A 114 -11.11 -6.27 -10.67
N ARG A 115 -11.75 -5.38 -9.89
CA ARG A 115 -12.10 -4.03 -10.32
C ARG A 115 -10.86 -3.20 -10.60
N LEU A 116 -9.90 -3.19 -9.70
CA LEU A 116 -8.64 -2.49 -9.87
C LEU A 116 -7.93 -2.89 -11.18
N LYS A 117 -7.86 -4.19 -11.46
CA LYS A 117 -7.26 -4.72 -12.69
C LYS A 117 -8.00 -4.22 -13.93
N GLN A 118 -9.34 -4.23 -13.91
CA GLN A 118 -10.14 -3.70 -15.02
C GLN A 118 -9.89 -2.21 -15.22
N ASP A 119 -9.93 -1.42 -14.15
CA ASP A 119 -9.70 0.03 -14.21
C ASP A 119 -8.30 0.35 -14.81
N LEU A 120 -7.28 -0.46 -14.49
CA LEU A 120 -5.93 -0.30 -15.05
C LEU A 120 -5.86 -0.66 -16.54
N ILE A 121 -6.54 -1.71 -16.95
CA ILE A 121 -6.63 -2.10 -18.37
C ILE A 121 -7.34 -1.01 -19.17
N ASP A 122 -8.45 -0.51 -18.66
CA ASP A 122 -9.24 0.54 -19.31
C ASP A 122 -8.47 1.87 -19.44
N CYS A 123 -7.55 2.13 -18.51
CA CYS A 123 -6.65 3.29 -18.55
C CYS A 123 -5.35 3.05 -19.36
N GLY A 124 -5.12 1.86 -19.90
CA GLY A 124 -3.88 1.51 -20.60
C GLY A 124 -2.65 1.41 -19.68
N MET A 125 -2.84 1.29 -18.35
CA MET A 125 -1.76 1.20 -17.36
C MET A 125 -1.39 -0.25 -16.99
N GLY A 126 -2.03 -1.22 -17.61
CA GLY A 126 -1.79 -2.64 -17.36
C GLY A 126 -2.48 -3.49 -18.40
N ASN A 127 -2.37 -4.80 -18.27
CA ASN A 127 -2.99 -5.77 -19.16
C ASN A 127 -3.51 -6.99 -18.37
N SER A 128 -4.08 -7.96 -19.08
CA SER A 128 -4.66 -9.16 -18.46
C SER A 128 -3.66 -10.00 -17.66
N SER A 129 -2.37 -9.91 -17.97
CA SER A 129 -1.29 -10.63 -17.27
C SER A 129 -0.66 -9.82 -16.12
N THR A 130 -1.10 -8.56 -15.88
CA THR A 130 -0.58 -7.78 -14.75
C THR A 130 -0.86 -8.50 -13.43
N GLU A 131 0.21 -8.82 -12.70
CA GLU A 131 0.14 -9.42 -11.37
C GLU A 131 -0.17 -8.33 -10.33
N ILE A 132 -1.14 -8.59 -9.43
CA ILE A 132 -1.42 -7.70 -8.30
C ILE A 132 -0.97 -8.40 -7.02
N VAL A 133 -0.04 -7.79 -6.31
CA VAL A 133 0.48 -8.27 -5.03
C VAL A 133 0.01 -7.34 -3.92
N LEU A 134 -0.58 -7.92 -2.87
CA LEU A 134 -0.92 -7.19 -1.65
C LEU A 134 0.31 -7.02 -0.78
N GLY A 135 0.45 -5.85 -0.14
CA GLY A 135 1.56 -5.62 0.76
C GLY A 135 1.23 -4.70 1.93
N LEU A 136 2.10 -4.71 2.93
CA LEU A 136 2.02 -3.88 4.13
C LEU A 136 3.39 -3.33 4.51
N ALA A 137 3.48 -2.02 4.71
CA ALA A 137 4.57 -1.36 5.40
C ALA A 137 4.14 -1.04 6.84
N ALA A 138 4.87 -1.55 7.83
CA ALA A 138 4.60 -1.30 9.24
C ALA A 138 5.73 -0.50 9.88
N GLY A 139 5.45 0.73 10.36
CA GLY A 139 6.42 1.53 11.11
C GLY A 139 6.69 0.96 12.50
N LYS A 140 5.73 0.20 13.06
CA LYS A 140 5.86 -0.50 14.34
C LYS A 140 5.03 -1.77 14.36
N VAL A 141 5.57 -2.82 14.96
CA VAL A 141 4.89 -4.11 15.17
C VAL A 141 4.75 -4.37 16.67
N TYR A 142 3.54 -4.78 17.07
CA TYR A 142 3.24 -5.11 18.47
C TYR A 142 4.02 -6.32 18.94
N GLN A 143 4.64 -6.22 20.12
CA GLN A 143 5.45 -7.26 20.74
C GLN A 143 6.57 -7.82 19.83
N SER A 144 7.09 -7.00 18.92
CA SER A 144 8.19 -7.39 18.00
C SER A 144 7.93 -8.66 17.18
N LYS A 145 6.66 -8.99 16.88
CA LYS A 145 6.26 -10.17 16.12
C LYS A 145 6.49 -10.03 14.60
N ASN A 146 7.65 -9.45 14.23
CA ASN A 146 8.00 -9.21 12.83
C ASN A 146 8.15 -10.52 12.04
N SER A 147 8.79 -11.52 12.64
CA SER A 147 9.06 -12.82 12.01
C SER A 147 7.76 -13.57 11.70
N GLU A 148 6.83 -13.59 12.65
CA GLU A 148 5.55 -14.28 12.50
C GLU A 148 4.67 -13.59 11.44
N ILE A 149 4.68 -12.24 11.38
CA ILE A 149 3.98 -11.50 10.31
C ILE A 149 4.64 -11.78 8.97
N LYS A 150 5.97 -11.79 8.89
CA LYS A 150 6.71 -12.10 7.66
C LYS A 150 6.38 -13.50 7.15
N GLU A 151 6.28 -14.48 8.04
CA GLU A 151 5.88 -15.85 7.70
C GLU A 151 4.43 -15.92 7.20
N LEU A 152 3.47 -15.23 7.88
CA LEU A 152 2.09 -15.14 7.45
C LEU A 152 1.99 -14.55 6.03
N PHE A 153 2.70 -13.47 5.77
CA PHE A 153 2.70 -12.79 4.48
C PHE A 153 3.31 -13.64 3.38
N SER A 154 4.45 -14.30 3.66
CA SER A 154 5.10 -15.20 2.73
C SER A 154 4.19 -16.37 2.32
N ARG A 155 3.48 -16.97 3.28
CA ARG A 155 2.52 -18.06 3.00
C ARG A 155 1.37 -17.63 2.10
N ASN A 156 0.97 -16.35 2.15
CA ASN A 156 -0.11 -15.80 1.32
C ASN A 156 0.39 -15.17 0.01
N GLY A 157 1.69 -15.17 -0.26
CA GLY A 157 2.25 -14.47 -1.43
C GLY A 157 2.17 -12.94 -1.32
N TRP A 158 2.10 -12.40 -0.11
CA TRP A 158 2.04 -10.97 0.18
C TRP A 158 3.42 -10.41 0.53
N LEU A 159 3.59 -9.11 0.32
CA LEU A 159 4.83 -8.40 0.65
C LEU A 159 4.71 -7.72 2.02
N PHE A 160 5.69 -7.93 2.87
CA PHE A 160 5.79 -7.24 4.16
C PHE A 160 7.10 -6.47 4.29
N TRP A 161 6.99 -5.17 4.58
CA TRP A 161 8.10 -4.36 5.04
C TRP A 161 7.99 -4.14 6.54
N SER A 162 8.88 -4.76 7.28
CA SER A 162 9.00 -4.59 8.73
C SER A 162 9.59 -3.21 9.09
N PRO A 163 9.51 -2.77 10.35
CA PRO A 163 10.19 -1.57 10.81
C PRO A 163 11.70 -1.57 10.50
N GLU A 164 12.35 -2.73 10.59
CA GLU A 164 13.76 -2.91 10.30
C GLU A 164 14.04 -2.78 8.80
N ASP A 165 13.19 -3.37 7.95
CA ASP A 165 13.29 -3.23 6.49
C ASP A 165 13.15 -1.77 6.08
N ILE A 166 12.15 -1.05 6.63
CA ILE A 166 11.93 0.36 6.36
C ILE A 166 13.13 1.19 6.84
N ARG A 167 13.61 0.95 8.06
CA ARG A 167 14.79 1.63 8.60
C ARG A 167 16.02 1.45 7.70
N SER A 168 16.30 0.22 7.27
CA SER A 168 17.43 -0.06 6.37
C SER A 168 17.30 0.70 5.05
N LYS A 169 16.12 0.67 4.43
CA LYS A 169 15.84 1.37 3.18
C LYS A 169 15.97 2.91 3.34
N VAL A 170 15.52 3.47 4.46
CA VAL A 170 15.67 4.91 4.75
C VAL A 170 17.15 5.28 4.91
N ILE A 171 17.95 4.46 5.59
CA ILE A 171 19.41 4.67 5.70
C ILE A 171 20.04 4.66 4.30
N ASP A 172 19.60 3.77 3.41
CA ASP A 172 20.12 3.70 2.04
C ASP A 172 19.76 4.93 1.19
N LEU A 173 18.67 5.65 1.51
CA LEU A 173 18.39 6.94 0.85
C LEU A 173 19.52 7.96 1.03
N ALA A 174 20.23 7.92 2.16
CA ALA A 174 21.36 8.84 2.40
C ALA A 174 22.51 8.66 1.39
N LYS A 175 22.64 7.49 0.76
CA LYS A 175 23.67 7.18 -0.24
C LYS A 175 23.33 7.69 -1.64
N ARG A 176 22.08 8.08 -1.88
CA ARG A 176 21.62 8.60 -3.18
C ARG A 176 22.20 9.99 -3.45
N GLY A 177 22.14 10.44 -4.71
CA GLY A 177 22.40 11.82 -5.08
C GLY A 177 21.51 12.81 -4.32
N TYR A 178 21.80 14.11 -4.41
CA TYR A 178 20.91 15.12 -3.84
C TYR A 178 19.61 15.18 -4.63
N GLU A 179 18.50 15.04 -3.94
CA GLU A 179 17.14 15.22 -4.44
C GLU A 179 16.38 16.09 -3.44
N ASN A 180 15.55 17.03 -3.93
CA ASN A 180 14.73 17.89 -3.07
C ASN A 180 13.49 17.13 -2.55
N GLU A 181 13.74 16.02 -1.86
CA GLU A 181 12.75 15.13 -1.27
C GLU A 181 12.99 15.03 0.25
N PRO A 182 12.00 15.36 1.09
CA PRO A 182 12.18 15.45 2.55
C PRO A 182 12.76 14.20 3.19
N ALA A 183 12.35 13.01 2.75
CA ALA A 183 12.88 11.76 3.30
C ALA A 183 14.37 11.58 2.99
N ILE A 184 14.80 11.92 1.78
CA ILE A 184 16.21 11.85 1.36
C ILE A 184 17.05 12.88 2.12
N ILE A 185 16.56 14.11 2.21
CA ILE A 185 17.26 15.19 2.95
C ILE A 185 17.43 14.79 4.42
N THR A 186 16.37 14.32 5.06
CA THR A 186 16.39 13.88 6.46
C THR A 186 17.38 12.72 6.66
N ALA A 187 17.34 11.70 5.79
CA ALA A 187 18.28 10.59 5.83
C ALA A 187 19.73 11.07 5.73
N LYS A 188 20.03 12.00 4.79
CA LYS A 188 21.37 12.57 4.64
C LYS A 188 21.83 13.36 5.87
N ILE A 189 20.94 14.13 6.50
CA ILE A 189 21.27 14.88 7.72
C ILE A 189 21.61 13.91 8.85
N LEU A 190 20.79 12.88 9.07
CA LEU A 190 20.97 11.89 10.15
C LEU A 190 22.21 11.02 9.95
N MET A 191 22.57 10.73 8.71
CA MET A 191 23.70 9.85 8.38
C MET A 191 25.00 10.60 8.08
N ARG A 192 24.98 11.94 8.10
CA ARG A 192 26.19 12.75 7.91
C ARG A 192 27.09 12.61 9.12
N GLN A 193 28.26 12.02 8.91
CA GLN A 193 29.32 12.08 9.92
C GLN A 193 29.90 13.51 10.02
N PRO A 194 30.27 13.98 11.22
CA PRO A 194 30.86 15.27 11.41
C PRO A 194 32.24 15.38 10.73
#